data_23ec2651460239190a61629bbeda7134
#
_entry.id   23ec2651460239190a61629bbeda7134
#
_cell.length_a   1.000
_cell.length_b   1.000
_cell.length_c   1.000
_cell.angle_alpha   90.00
_cell.angle_beta   90.00
_cell.angle_gamma   90.00
#
_symmetry.space_group_name_H-M   'P 1'
#
loop_
_entity.id
_entity.type
_entity.pdbx_description
1 polymer ?
#
loop_
_entity_poly.entity_id
_entity_poly.type
_entity_poly.pdbx_seq_one_letter_code
_entity_poly.pdbx_strand_id
1 'polypeptide(L)'
;MIISSMSGCIGDEHEDAHNFHAMEYNPAPPAPDFTLTDQNGQSISLSDFENKVVVLAFTYTSCPDVCLAIEANLNYIDGEMSEESDLVFLSISIDPARDTPSHLLEWTAQRGYDWTHLTSENHSELTHVWDDYHLLVDTDHINSDHEEHSEMIHQVAVLYPDNTTALLDGLHDMLPEENATGWNLTENAMGMNNISLNYSVHETYGHSVTGINGIDSPSDWSWYWALYIWNDTSMAWEESQVGSDSVMIMQDTDHVAWVASNANLSFMPAPGDEMNMDDDDSHEHDGIDDEEEMYEVGHNTVTFIIDKNGNKRLVYTGSDWSTVNFMEDLSYLLHDDSSA
;
A
#
# COMPACT_ATOMS: atom_id res chain seq x y z
N MET A 1 -56.68 -63.04 -21.60
CA MET A 1 -56.84 -61.62 -21.27
C MET A 1 -55.49 -61.12 -20.80
N ILE A 2 -54.72 -60.54 -21.71
CA ILE A 2 -53.34 -60.13 -21.44
C ILE A 2 -53.40 -58.59 -21.24
N ILE A 3 -53.10 -58.14 -20.04
CA ILE A 3 -52.98 -56.70 -19.73
C ILE A 3 -51.56 -56.32 -19.98
N SER A 4 -51.35 -55.58 -21.06
CA SER A 4 -50.05 -54.93 -21.37
C SER A 4 -49.94 -53.65 -20.56
N SER A 5 -49.02 -53.63 -19.57
CA SER A 5 -48.66 -52.41 -18.86
C SER A 5 -47.65 -51.61 -19.75
N MET A 6 -48.06 -50.47 -20.23
CA MET A 6 -47.17 -49.49 -20.82
C MET A 6 -46.40 -48.80 -19.69
N SER A 7 -45.11 -49.07 -19.62
CA SER A 7 -44.15 -48.29 -18.82
C SER A 7 -43.85 -47.03 -19.61
N GLY A 8 -44.36 -45.90 -19.16
CA GLY A 8 -43.94 -44.60 -19.68
C GLY A 8 -42.52 -44.30 -19.14
N CYS A 9 -41.56 -44.12 -20.03
CA CYS A 9 -40.34 -43.48 -19.69
C CYS A 9 -40.66 -42.00 -19.39
N ILE A 10 -40.53 -41.61 -18.11
CA ILE A 10 -40.37 -40.21 -17.76
C ILE A 10 -38.96 -39.90 -18.22
N GLY A 11 -38.84 -39.10 -19.27
CA GLY A 11 -37.59 -38.49 -19.61
C GLY A 11 -37.23 -37.53 -18.50
N ASP A 12 -36.11 -37.75 -17.83
CA ASP A 12 -35.45 -36.70 -17.12
C ASP A 12 -35.08 -35.64 -18.19
N GLU A 13 -35.76 -34.51 -18.13
CA GLU A 13 -35.26 -33.31 -18.80
C GLU A 13 -33.93 -33.00 -18.08
N HIS A 14 -32.82 -33.40 -18.71
CA HIS A 14 -31.55 -32.79 -18.38
C HIS A 14 -31.71 -31.33 -18.76
N GLU A 15 -31.90 -30.47 -17.76
CA GLU A 15 -31.59 -29.06 -17.91
C GLU A 15 -30.13 -29.02 -18.38
N ASP A 16 -29.92 -28.49 -19.56
CA ASP A 16 -28.59 -28.29 -20.09
C ASP A 16 -27.86 -27.40 -19.07
N ALA A 17 -26.88 -27.96 -18.35
CA ALA A 17 -26.11 -27.23 -17.38
C ALA A 17 -25.52 -25.99 -18.03
N HIS A 18 -25.85 -24.81 -17.53
CA HIS A 18 -25.26 -23.58 -18.06
C HIS A 18 -23.75 -23.66 -17.95
N ASN A 19 -23.05 -23.22 -18.97
CA ASN A 19 -21.59 -23.23 -19.00
C ASN A 19 -21.09 -21.82 -18.71
N PHE A 20 -20.74 -21.56 -17.47
CA PHE A 20 -20.20 -20.27 -17.05
C PHE A 20 -18.84 -19.99 -17.68
N HIS A 21 -18.55 -18.72 -17.91
CA HIS A 21 -17.25 -18.22 -18.38
C HIS A 21 -16.25 -18.13 -17.22
N ALA A 22 -16.76 -17.87 -16.01
CA ALA A 22 -15.99 -17.89 -14.78
C ALA A 22 -15.69 -19.30 -14.28
N MET A 23 -14.80 -19.41 -13.32
CA MET A 23 -14.63 -20.64 -12.55
C MET A 23 -15.82 -20.80 -11.59
N GLU A 24 -16.55 -21.92 -11.74
CA GLU A 24 -17.71 -22.23 -10.94
C GLU A 24 -17.36 -23.05 -9.69
N TYR A 25 -17.94 -22.70 -8.55
CA TYR A 25 -17.95 -23.52 -7.35
C TYR A 25 -19.07 -24.55 -7.41
N ASN A 26 -18.72 -25.83 -7.39
CA ASN A 26 -19.71 -26.92 -7.37
C ASN A 26 -19.31 -28.02 -6.37
N PRO A 27 -19.98 -28.16 -5.21
CA PRO A 27 -21.09 -27.32 -4.75
C PRO A 27 -20.65 -25.91 -4.36
N ALA A 28 -21.51 -24.92 -4.55
CA ALA A 28 -21.27 -23.55 -4.14
C ALA A 28 -21.31 -23.41 -2.60
N PRO A 29 -20.23 -23.00 -1.94
CA PRO A 29 -20.21 -22.81 -0.51
C PRO A 29 -20.89 -21.49 -0.13
N PRO A 30 -21.47 -21.38 1.09
CA PRO A 30 -21.95 -20.11 1.60
C PRO A 30 -20.85 -19.06 1.57
N ALA A 31 -21.18 -17.83 1.17
CA ALA A 31 -20.28 -16.70 1.29
C ALA A 31 -20.15 -16.32 2.78
N PRO A 32 -18.94 -16.15 3.31
CA PRO A 32 -18.75 -15.63 4.67
C PRO A 32 -19.39 -14.25 4.81
N ASP A 33 -20.19 -14.07 5.88
CA ASP A 33 -20.80 -12.77 6.18
C ASP A 33 -19.75 -11.83 6.80
N PHE A 34 -19.91 -10.55 6.57
CA PHE A 34 -19.07 -9.50 7.13
C PHE A 34 -19.91 -8.27 7.47
N THR A 35 -19.39 -7.41 8.31
CA THR A 35 -19.95 -6.08 8.56
C THR A 35 -18.82 -5.07 8.53
N LEU A 36 -18.86 -4.15 7.56
CA LEU A 36 -17.83 -3.12 7.32
C LEU A 36 -18.47 -1.74 7.19
N THR A 37 -17.65 -0.71 7.12
CA THR A 37 -18.10 0.68 6.97
C THR A 37 -18.02 1.11 5.51
N ASP A 38 -19.09 1.69 4.97
CA ASP A 38 -19.08 2.23 3.61
C ASP A 38 -18.46 3.64 3.54
N GLN A 39 -18.27 4.15 2.32
CA GLN A 39 -17.75 5.50 2.05
C GLN A 39 -18.60 6.63 2.66
N ASN A 40 -19.84 6.37 3.08
CA ASN A 40 -20.73 7.34 3.73
C ASN A 40 -20.72 7.20 5.26
N GLY A 41 -19.90 6.31 5.82
CA GLY A 41 -19.82 6.04 7.24
C GLY A 41 -20.96 5.15 7.75
N GLN A 42 -21.67 4.40 6.88
CA GLN A 42 -22.73 3.51 7.25
C GLN A 42 -22.20 2.08 7.43
N SER A 43 -22.73 1.37 8.42
CA SER A 43 -22.42 -0.05 8.62
C SER A 43 -23.21 -0.88 7.61
N ILE A 44 -22.49 -1.70 6.84
CA ILE A 44 -23.04 -2.57 5.77
C ILE A 44 -22.61 -4.00 6.03
N SER A 45 -23.56 -4.92 5.98
CA SER A 45 -23.30 -6.37 6.06
C SER A 45 -23.62 -7.05 4.73
N LEU A 46 -22.93 -8.14 4.41
CA LEU A 46 -23.28 -8.92 3.21
C LEU A 46 -24.72 -9.45 3.30
N SER A 47 -25.16 -9.84 4.50
CA SER A 47 -26.54 -10.27 4.78
C SER A 47 -27.61 -9.19 4.52
N ASP A 48 -27.27 -7.93 4.39
CA ASP A 48 -28.23 -6.88 3.97
C ASP A 48 -28.69 -7.05 2.51
N PHE A 49 -27.99 -7.86 1.75
CA PHE A 49 -28.24 -8.12 0.33
C PHE A 49 -28.84 -9.51 0.06
N GLU A 50 -29.57 -10.06 1.02
CA GLU A 50 -30.32 -11.30 0.81
C GLU A 50 -31.23 -11.21 -0.42
N ASN A 51 -31.28 -12.28 -1.20
CA ASN A 51 -32.01 -12.38 -2.48
C ASN A 51 -31.48 -11.47 -3.60
N LYS A 52 -30.26 -10.97 -3.48
CA LYS A 52 -29.55 -10.25 -4.53
C LYS A 52 -28.39 -11.08 -5.08
N VAL A 53 -28.05 -10.84 -6.34
CA VAL A 53 -26.77 -11.26 -6.88
C VAL A 53 -25.75 -10.19 -6.50
N VAL A 54 -24.67 -10.58 -5.83
CA VAL A 54 -23.64 -9.64 -5.36
C VAL A 54 -22.34 -9.91 -6.09
N VAL A 55 -21.80 -8.87 -6.74
CA VAL A 55 -20.45 -8.83 -7.27
C VAL A 55 -19.55 -8.25 -6.18
N LEU A 56 -18.61 -9.05 -5.69
CA LEU A 56 -17.70 -8.68 -4.61
C LEU A 56 -16.26 -8.64 -5.13
N ALA A 57 -15.67 -7.46 -5.18
CA ALA A 57 -14.29 -7.23 -5.56
C ALA A 57 -13.44 -6.79 -4.35
N PHE A 58 -12.11 -7.05 -4.43
CA PHE A 58 -11.14 -6.58 -3.46
C PHE A 58 -10.15 -5.66 -4.19
N THR A 59 -10.11 -4.41 -3.77
CA THR A 59 -9.36 -3.34 -4.46
C THR A 59 -8.79 -2.35 -3.45
N TYR A 60 -7.96 -1.41 -3.90
CA TYR A 60 -7.54 -0.27 -3.11
C TYR A 60 -7.28 0.95 -3.99
N THR A 61 -7.43 2.15 -3.43
CA THR A 61 -7.45 3.40 -4.18
C THR A 61 -6.12 3.78 -4.80
N SER A 62 -5.02 3.47 -4.12
CA SER A 62 -3.65 3.78 -4.54
C SER A 62 -3.01 2.69 -5.42
N CYS A 63 -3.78 1.74 -5.93
CA CYS A 63 -3.29 0.71 -6.84
C CYS A 63 -2.90 1.32 -8.19
N PRO A 64 -1.64 1.12 -8.67
CA PRO A 64 -1.20 1.80 -9.88
C PRO A 64 -1.74 1.20 -11.17
N ASP A 65 -2.32 -0.02 -11.15
CA ASP A 65 -2.60 -0.72 -12.39
C ASP A 65 -3.85 -1.64 -12.35
N VAL A 66 -3.78 -2.83 -11.75
CA VAL A 66 -4.78 -3.90 -11.90
C VAL A 66 -6.14 -3.54 -11.28
N CYS A 67 -6.18 -2.88 -10.13
CA CYS A 67 -7.43 -2.49 -9.48
C CYS A 67 -8.19 -1.45 -10.31
N LEU A 68 -7.48 -0.51 -10.93
CA LEU A 68 -8.11 0.49 -11.80
C LEU A 68 -8.80 -0.18 -13.01
N ALA A 69 -8.20 -1.25 -13.55
CA ALA A 69 -8.80 -2.00 -14.64
C ALA A 69 -10.07 -2.74 -14.19
N ILE A 70 -10.05 -3.35 -12.98
CA ILE A 70 -11.22 -4.02 -12.41
C ILE A 70 -12.35 -3.02 -12.17
N GLU A 71 -12.06 -1.93 -11.46
CA GLU A 71 -13.03 -0.90 -11.14
C GLU A 71 -13.63 -0.27 -12.41
N ALA A 72 -12.83 -0.04 -13.45
CA ALA A 72 -13.32 0.45 -14.74
C ALA A 72 -14.24 -0.56 -15.45
N ASN A 73 -13.91 -1.87 -15.37
CA ASN A 73 -14.75 -2.92 -15.92
C ASN A 73 -16.07 -3.03 -15.14
N LEU A 74 -16.01 -2.97 -13.78
CA LEU A 74 -17.21 -2.99 -12.94
C LEU A 74 -18.10 -1.78 -13.20
N ASN A 75 -17.51 -0.58 -13.33
CA ASN A 75 -18.26 0.63 -13.67
C ASN A 75 -18.97 0.54 -15.04
N TYR A 76 -18.32 -0.08 -16.03
CA TYR A 76 -18.94 -0.33 -17.31
C TYR A 76 -20.13 -1.30 -17.19
N ILE A 77 -19.95 -2.40 -16.43
CA ILE A 77 -20.99 -3.43 -16.24
C ILE A 77 -22.16 -2.84 -15.44
N ASP A 78 -21.91 -2.11 -14.38
CA ASP A 78 -22.94 -1.45 -13.57
C ASP A 78 -23.79 -0.49 -14.43
N GLY A 79 -23.16 0.30 -15.29
CA GLY A 79 -23.85 1.17 -16.24
C GLY A 79 -24.72 0.41 -17.25
N GLU A 80 -24.23 -0.71 -17.83
CA GLU A 80 -24.95 -1.52 -18.80
C GLU A 80 -26.09 -2.34 -18.16
N MET A 81 -25.96 -2.69 -16.87
CA MET A 81 -26.93 -3.49 -16.12
C MET A 81 -27.72 -2.68 -15.08
N SER A 82 -27.75 -1.36 -15.20
CA SER A 82 -28.38 -0.44 -14.26
C SER A 82 -29.91 -0.62 -14.03
N GLU A 83 -30.58 -1.36 -14.92
CA GLU A 83 -32.01 -1.69 -14.79
C GLU A 83 -32.23 -2.94 -13.90
N GLU A 84 -31.15 -3.68 -13.55
CA GLU A 84 -31.22 -4.91 -12.76
C GLU A 84 -31.24 -4.61 -11.26
N SER A 85 -32.43 -4.42 -10.70
CA SER A 85 -32.59 -4.07 -9.28
C SER A 85 -32.10 -5.11 -8.28
N ASP A 86 -31.87 -6.34 -8.74
CA ASP A 86 -31.41 -7.47 -7.92
C ASP A 86 -29.89 -7.71 -8.05
N LEU A 87 -29.17 -6.82 -8.72
CA LEU A 87 -27.71 -6.82 -8.83
C LEU A 87 -27.12 -5.75 -7.88
N VAL A 88 -26.06 -6.12 -7.19
CA VAL A 88 -25.34 -5.24 -6.26
C VAL A 88 -23.83 -5.39 -6.47
N PHE A 89 -23.11 -4.28 -6.47
CA PHE A 89 -21.66 -4.25 -6.50
C PHE A 89 -21.12 -3.81 -5.15
N LEU A 90 -20.09 -4.51 -4.66
CA LEU A 90 -19.36 -4.19 -3.45
C LEU A 90 -17.86 -4.26 -3.74
N SER A 91 -17.12 -3.22 -3.41
CA SER A 91 -15.66 -3.21 -3.42
C SER A 91 -15.16 -3.12 -1.98
N ILE A 92 -14.36 -4.09 -1.54
CA ILE A 92 -13.74 -4.09 -0.20
C ILE A 92 -12.29 -3.67 -0.34
N SER A 93 -11.88 -2.68 0.47
CA SER A 93 -10.50 -2.24 0.51
C SER A 93 -9.56 -3.33 1.07
N ILE A 94 -8.36 -3.38 0.50
CA ILE A 94 -7.23 -4.16 1.04
C ILE A 94 -6.14 -3.26 1.62
N ASP A 95 -6.43 -1.98 1.75
CA ASP A 95 -5.50 -0.97 2.26
C ASP A 95 -6.25 0.02 3.18
N PRO A 96 -6.68 -0.43 4.36
CA PRO A 96 -7.46 0.41 5.27
C PRO A 96 -6.68 1.61 5.83
N ALA A 97 -5.36 1.59 5.75
CA ALA A 97 -4.53 2.69 6.22
C ALA A 97 -4.76 3.96 5.39
N ARG A 98 -4.87 3.82 4.06
CA ARG A 98 -5.16 4.92 3.14
C ARG A 98 -6.64 5.04 2.80
N ASP A 99 -7.35 3.92 2.70
CA ASP A 99 -8.75 3.86 2.27
C ASP A 99 -9.72 4.12 3.43
N THR A 100 -9.64 5.30 4.03
CA THR A 100 -10.64 5.74 5.02
C THR A 100 -12.01 5.97 4.37
N PRO A 101 -13.14 5.95 5.11
CA PRO A 101 -14.45 6.25 4.54
C PRO A 101 -14.48 7.59 3.79
N SER A 102 -13.85 8.63 4.33
CA SER A 102 -13.78 9.96 3.70
C SER A 102 -12.97 9.96 2.41
N HIS A 103 -11.85 9.23 2.38
CA HIS A 103 -11.03 9.07 1.19
C HIS A 103 -11.79 8.30 0.10
N LEU A 104 -12.41 7.17 0.45
CA LEU A 104 -13.26 6.40 -0.48
C LEU A 104 -14.40 7.23 -1.06
N LEU A 105 -15.04 8.08 -0.24
CA LEU A 105 -16.11 8.99 -0.72
C LEU A 105 -15.61 9.95 -1.78
N GLU A 106 -14.47 10.57 -1.55
CA GLU A 106 -13.88 11.51 -2.50
C GLU A 106 -13.39 10.81 -3.76
N TRP A 107 -12.71 9.68 -3.60
CA TRP A 107 -12.15 8.89 -4.69
C TRP A 107 -13.24 8.35 -5.64
N THR A 108 -14.34 7.80 -5.08
CA THR A 108 -15.49 7.31 -5.87
C THR A 108 -16.20 8.43 -6.60
N ALA A 109 -16.41 9.58 -5.92
CA ALA A 109 -17.04 10.75 -6.52
C ALA A 109 -16.24 11.32 -7.72
N GLN A 110 -14.90 11.36 -7.61
CA GLN A 110 -14.02 11.82 -8.70
C GLN A 110 -14.08 10.93 -9.93
N ARG A 111 -14.35 9.63 -9.74
CA ARG A 111 -14.39 8.61 -10.81
C ARG A 111 -15.80 8.32 -11.32
N GLY A 112 -16.83 8.80 -10.63
CA GLY A 112 -18.24 8.54 -10.95
C GLY A 112 -18.65 7.09 -10.68
N TYR A 113 -18.11 6.48 -9.60
CA TYR A 113 -18.48 5.15 -9.15
C TYR A 113 -19.65 5.27 -8.16
N ASP A 114 -20.78 4.61 -8.48
CA ASP A 114 -22.04 4.75 -7.75
C ASP A 114 -22.28 3.68 -6.71
N TRP A 115 -21.49 2.59 -6.72
CA TRP A 115 -21.70 1.46 -5.82
C TRP A 115 -20.94 1.60 -4.51
N THR A 116 -21.18 0.64 -3.62
CA THR A 116 -20.68 0.64 -2.25
C THR A 116 -19.20 0.21 -2.19
N HIS A 117 -18.36 1.07 -1.63
CA HIS A 117 -16.98 0.80 -1.29
C HIS A 117 -16.84 0.69 0.22
N LEU A 118 -16.22 -0.39 0.69
CA LEU A 118 -16.19 -0.81 2.08
C LEU A 118 -14.76 -0.78 2.63
N THR A 119 -14.64 -0.34 3.86
CA THR A 119 -13.40 -0.34 4.64
C THR A 119 -13.69 -0.55 6.11
N SER A 120 -12.67 -0.57 6.97
CA SER A 120 -12.82 -0.53 8.43
C SER A 120 -11.65 0.20 9.06
N GLU A 121 -11.93 1.05 10.04
CA GLU A 121 -10.88 1.63 10.91
C GLU A 121 -10.25 0.57 11.83
N ASN A 122 -10.95 -0.54 12.03
CA ASN A 122 -10.43 -1.70 12.73
C ASN A 122 -9.82 -2.67 11.70
N HIS A 123 -8.53 -2.58 11.49
CA HIS A 123 -7.80 -3.40 10.51
C HIS A 123 -7.99 -4.90 10.72
N SER A 124 -8.16 -5.37 11.96
CA SER A 124 -8.39 -6.78 12.23
C SER A 124 -9.73 -7.30 11.67
N GLU A 125 -10.74 -6.45 11.52
CA GLU A 125 -12.01 -6.82 10.88
C GLU A 125 -11.80 -7.11 9.39
N LEU A 126 -11.06 -6.26 8.69
CA LEU A 126 -10.72 -6.49 7.28
C LEU A 126 -9.85 -7.73 7.08
N THR A 127 -8.83 -7.93 7.94
CA THR A 127 -7.98 -9.12 7.89
C THR A 127 -8.81 -10.41 8.02
N HIS A 128 -9.80 -10.44 8.91
CA HIS A 128 -10.72 -11.58 9.02
C HIS A 128 -11.51 -11.80 7.73
N VAL A 129 -12.01 -10.73 7.10
CA VAL A 129 -12.74 -10.85 5.84
C VAL A 129 -11.84 -11.40 4.74
N TRP A 130 -10.60 -10.91 4.63
CA TRP A 130 -9.64 -11.41 3.64
C TRP A 130 -9.32 -12.90 3.86
N ASP A 131 -9.11 -13.32 5.11
CA ASP A 131 -8.88 -14.72 5.47
C ASP A 131 -10.07 -15.61 5.10
N ASP A 132 -11.29 -15.19 5.40
CA ASP A 132 -12.53 -15.91 5.12
C ASP A 132 -12.78 -16.09 3.61
N TYR A 133 -12.37 -15.11 2.82
CA TYR A 133 -12.42 -15.17 1.36
C TYR A 133 -11.15 -15.76 0.72
N HIS A 134 -10.19 -16.19 1.55
CA HIS A 134 -8.90 -16.73 1.12
C HIS A 134 -8.08 -15.78 0.23
N LEU A 135 -8.20 -14.49 0.52
CA LEU A 135 -7.41 -13.48 -0.12
C LEU A 135 -6.00 -13.48 0.49
N LEU A 136 -5.00 -13.52 -0.35
CA LEU A 136 -3.61 -13.31 0.08
C LEU A 136 -3.31 -11.83 -0.06
N VAL A 137 -3.26 -11.13 1.05
CA VAL A 137 -2.87 -9.72 1.12
C VAL A 137 -1.54 -9.65 1.83
N ASP A 138 -0.60 -8.92 1.24
CA ASP A 138 0.62 -8.57 1.95
C ASP A 138 0.26 -7.56 3.05
N THR A 139 0.30 -8.02 4.29
CA THR A 139 -0.15 -7.24 5.45
C THR A 139 1.01 -6.61 6.21
N ASP A 140 2.23 -6.68 5.71
CA ASP A 140 3.39 -6.13 6.41
C ASP A 140 3.22 -4.62 6.67
N HIS A 141 2.60 -3.91 5.74
CA HIS A 141 2.25 -2.49 5.88
C HIS A 141 1.08 -2.20 6.85
N ILE A 142 0.25 -3.21 7.19
CA ILE A 142 -0.92 -3.08 8.08
C ILE A 142 -0.58 -3.56 9.48
N ASN A 143 0.25 -4.61 9.59
CA ASN A 143 0.69 -5.21 10.85
C ASN A 143 1.85 -4.45 11.50
N SER A 144 2.47 -3.51 10.80
CA SER A 144 3.16 -2.44 11.48
C SER A 144 2.08 -1.75 12.32
N ASP A 145 1.98 -2.13 13.61
CA ASP A 145 1.18 -1.38 14.55
C ASP A 145 1.39 0.10 14.24
N HIS A 146 0.32 0.82 13.84
CA HIS A 146 0.30 2.27 13.92
C HIS A 146 0.19 2.70 15.41
N GLU A 147 1.06 2.21 16.26
CA GLU A 147 1.80 3.10 17.10
C GLU A 147 2.59 3.96 16.09
N GLU A 148 2.33 5.22 16.02
CA GLU A 148 3.05 6.20 15.19
C GLU A 148 4.54 5.85 15.03
N HIS A 149 4.86 4.78 14.34
CA HIS A 149 6.10 4.59 13.64
C HIS A 149 5.89 5.32 12.30
N SER A 150 5.88 6.66 12.33
CA SER A 150 6.62 7.36 11.30
C SER A 150 7.86 6.50 11.12
N GLU A 151 8.11 5.93 9.94
CA GLU A 151 9.37 5.24 9.69
C GLU A 151 10.43 6.15 10.30
N MET A 152 11.16 5.64 11.32
CA MET A 152 12.16 6.47 11.98
C MET A 152 13.23 6.74 10.92
N ILE A 153 13.05 7.83 10.20
CA ILE A 153 13.97 8.29 9.17
C ILE A 153 15.05 9.09 9.88
N HIS A 154 16.20 8.47 9.97
CA HIS A 154 17.38 9.18 10.41
C HIS A 154 18.05 9.84 9.21
N GLN A 155 18.54 11.03 9.38
CA GLN A 155 19.17 11.75 8.28
C GLN A 155 20.66 11.90 8.47
N VAL A 156 21.39 11.81 7.36
CA VAL A 156 22.81 12.12 7.26
C VAL A 156 22.97 13.39 6.43
N ALA A 157 23.27 14.49 7.08
CA ALA A 157 23.62 15.72 6.37
C ALA A 157 25.08 15.70 5.91
N VAL A 158 25.34 16.25 4.74
CA VAL A 158 26.71 16.45 4.22
C VAL A 158 26.90 17.91 3.83
N LEU A 159 27.95 18.54 4.36
CA LEU A 159 28.36 19.87 3.96
C LEU A 159 29.74 19.80 3.29
N TYR A 160 29.76 20.05 2.00
CA TYR A 160 30.97 19.98 1.17
C TYR A 160 31.87 21.21 1.30
N PRO A 161 33.16 21.11 0.89
CA PRO A 161 34.13 22.23 0.99
C PRO A 161 33.73 23.50 0.23
N ASP A 162 32.86 23.39 -0.75
CA ASP A 162 32.34 24.51 -1.56
C ASP A 162 31.04 25.09 -1.01
N ASN A 163 30.60 24.63 0.14
CA ASN A 163 29.34 24.93 0.84
C ASN A 163 28.07 24.38 0.16
N THR A 164 28.19 23.49 -0.82
CA THR A 164 27.04 22.69 -1.23
C THR A 164 26.70 21.67 -0.16
N THR A 165 25.44 21.27 -0.11
CA THR A 165 24.91 20.35 0.90
C THR A 165 24.21 19.15 0.27
N ALA A 166 24.10 18.07 1.03
CA ALA A 166 23.19 16.97 0.78
C ALA A 166 22.51 16.59 2.11
N LEU A 167 21.25 16.22 2.05
CA LEU A 167 20.53 15.62 3.15
C LEU A 167 20.06 14.25 2.68
N LEU A 168 20.47 13.19 3.36
CA LEU A 168 20.32 11.81 2.93
C LEU A 168 19.52 11.06 3.97
N ASP A 169 18.45 10.39 3.56
CA ASP A 169 17.65 9.56 4.44
C ASP A 169 18.32 8.21 4.66
N GLY A 170 18.23 7.71 5.89
CA GLY A 170 18.62 6.38 6.29
C GLY A 170 17.49 5.73 7.08
N LEU A 171 17.10 4.52 6.71
CA LEU A 171 15.99 3.80 7.33
C LEU A 171 16.45 3.11 8.61
N HIS A 172 15.72 3.33 9.70
CA HIS A 172 15.97 2.69 10.99
C HIS A 172 15.97 1.16 10.89
N ASP A 173 15.04 0.59 10.15
CA ASP A 173 14.87 -0.85 9.97
C ASP A 173 16.05 -1.53 9.25
N MET A 174 16.87 -0.76 8.55
CA MET A 174 18.10 -1.23 7.93
C MET A 174 19.33 -1.11 8.84
N LEU A 175 19.16 -0.59 10.04
CA LEU A 175 20.21 -0.52 11.06
C LEU A 175 20.20 -1.80 11.92
N PRO A 176 21.30 -2.12 12.62
CA PRO A 176 21.32 -3.21 13.59
C PRO A 176 20.26 -3.01 14.68
N GLU A 177 19.44 -4.05 14.97
CA GLU A 177 18.41 -4.01 16.04
C GLU A 177 18.95 -3.63 17.41
N GLU A 178 20.20 -3.97 17.70
CA GLU A 178 20.87 -3.61 18.94
C GLU A 178 22.15 -2.83 18.64
N ASN A 179 22.34 -1.72 19.32
CA ASN A 179 23.55 -0.90 19.26
C ASN A 179 23.83 -0.29 17.88
N ALA A 180 22.81 0.16 17.18
CA ALA A 180 22.97 0.96 15.97
C ALA A 180 23.82 2.21 16.24
N THR A 181 24.75 2.51 15.35
CA THR A 181 25.70 3.59 15.51
C THR A 181 25.61 4.62 14.39
N GLY A 182 26.16 5.81 14.64
CA GLY A 182 26.28 6.84 13.61
C GLY A 182 27.09 6.37 12.38
N TRP A 183 27.96 5.36 12.54
CA TRP A 183 28.62 4.72 11.40
C TRP A 183 27.63 3.87 10.58
N ASN A 184 26.83 3.04 11.26
CA ASN A 184 25.82 2.23 10.58
C ASN A 184 24.82 3.11 9.79
N LEU A 185 24.37 4.21 10.41
CA LEU A 185 23.51 5.18 9.75
C LEU A 185 24.19 5.80 8.54
N THR A 186 25.47 6.19 8.65
CA THR A 186 26.25 6.76 7.54
C THR A 186 26.35 5.78 6.37
N GLU A 187 26.72 4.52 6.61
CA GLU A 187 26.81 3.50 5.55
C GLU A 187 25.45 3.25 4.88
N ASN A 188 24.39 3.15 5.69
CA ASN A 188 23.02 2.94 5.20
C ASN A 188 22.59 4.09 4.29
N ALA A 189 22.60 5.33 4.78
CA ALA A 189 22.17 6.50 4.02
C ALA A 189 22.99 6.71 2.75
N MET A 190 24.31 6.57 2.80
CA MET A 190 25.17 6.69 1.62
C MET A 190 24.87 5.59 0.59
N GLY A 191 24.67 4.35 1.05
CA GLY A 191 24.35 3.22 0.19
C GLY A 191 23.01 3.37 -0.53
N MET A 192 21.97 3.79 0.17
CA MET A 192 20.64 4.01 -0.40
C MET A 192 20.66 5.11 -1.48
N ASN A 193 21.41 6.16 -1.25
CA ASN A 193 21.51 7.31 -2.16
C ASN A 193 22.61 7.18 -3.24
N ASN A 194 23.24 5.99 -3.38
CA ASN A 194 24.34 5.75 -4.32
C ASN A 194 25.51 6.73 -4.18
N ILE A 195 25.78 7.22 -2.98
CA ILE A 195 26.89 8.13 -2.67
C ILE A 195 28.12 7.30 -2.32
N SER A 196 29.24 7.53 -2.99
CA SER A 196 30.49 6.85 -2.68
C SER A 196 31.10 7.36 -1.38
N LEU A 197 31.52 6.42 -0.50
CA LEU A 197 32.11 6.70 0.81
C LEU A 197 33.51 6.08 0.89
N ASN A 198 34.52 6.94 1.14
CA ASN A 198 35.89 6.53 1.45
C ASN A 198 36.16 6.76 2.95
N TYR A 199 36.73 5.76 3.61
CA TYR A 199 37.01 5.83 5.05
C TYR A 199 38.30 5.10 5.43
N SER A 200 38.74 5.31 6.64
CA SER A 200 39.78 4.54 7.31
C SER A 200 39.28 4.02 8.64
N VAL A 201 39.84 2.91 9.11
CA VAL A 201 39.47 2.31 10.42
C VAL A 201 40.66 2.38 11.36
N HIS A 202 40.46 2.95 12.53
CA HIS A 202 41.44 3.01 13.58
C HIS A 202 41.04 2.09 14.74
N GLU A 203 41.97 1.32 15.29
CA GLU A 203 41.70 0.32 16.34
C GLU A 203 41.02 0.91 17.60
N THR A 204 41.23 2.18 17.90
CA THR A 204 40.69 2.83 19.10
C THR A 204 39.51 3.75 18.83
N TYR A 205 39.49 4.40 17.65
CA TYR A 205 38.51 5.45 17.35
C TYR A 205 37.45 5.03 16.30
N GLY A 206 37.59 3.80 15.78
CA GLY A 206 36.66 3.27 14.80
C GLY A 206 36.81 3.90 13.41
N HIS A 207 35.68 4.03 12.73
CA HIS A 207 35.62 4.56 11.36
C HIS A 207 35.80 6.06 11.30
N SER A 208 36.53 6.52 10.31
CA SER A 208 36.75 7.95 10.03
C SER A 208 36.62 8.20 8.53
N VAL A 209 35.70 9.05 8.15
CA VAL A 209 35.44 9.39 6.74
C VAL A 209 36.64 10.17 6.17
N THR A 210 37.11 9.73 5.02
CA THR A 210 38.20 10.36 4.26
C THR A 210 37.74 10.95 2.93
N GLY A 211 36.55 10.53 2.45
CA GLY A 211 35.97 11.09 1.24
C GLY A 211 34.49 10.74 1.08
N ILE A 212 33.72 11.67 0.55
CA ILE A 212 32.28 11.53 0.23
C ILE A 212 32.06 12.00 -1.20
N ASN A 213 31.32 11.21 -1.98
CA ASN A 213 30.98 11.51 -3.37
C ASN A 213 32.18 11.87 -4.26
N GLY A 214 33.31 11.20 -4.02
CA GLY A 214 34.55 11.43 -4.76
C GLY A 214 35.34 12.67 -4.32
N ILE A 215 34.91 13.37 -3.27
CA ILE A 215 35.62 14.52 -2.67
C ILE A 215 36.39 14.02 -1.44
N ASP A 216 37.70 13.80 -1.63
CA ASP A 216 38.58 13.29 -0.57
C ASP A 216 39.24 14.43 0.21
N SER A 217 39.45 14.19 1.52
CA SER A 217 40.28 15.05 2.34
C SER A 217 41.71 15.11 1.75
N PRO A 218 42.32 16.29 1.65
CA PRO A 218 43.66 16.41 1.10
C PRO A 218 44.71 15.80 2.05
N SER A 219 45.80 15.28 1.45
CA SER A 219 46.86 14.61 2.21
C SER A 219 47.66 15.54 3.15
N ASP A 220 47.53 16.85 2.97
CA ASP A 220 48.16 17.88 3.80
C ASP A 220 47.28 18.31 5.00
N TRP A 221 46.08 17.69 5.10
CA TRP A 221 45.09 17.97 6.16
C TRP A 221 44.70 19.46 6.22
N SER A 222 44.72 20.17 5.13
CA SER A 222 44.22 21.55 5.09
C SER A 222 42.74 21.67 5.41
N TRP A 223 42.01 20.60 5.22
CA TRP A 223 40.67 20.35 5.74
C TRP A 223 40.45 18.85 5.89
N TYR A 224 39.40 18.45 6.65
CA TYR A 224 39.02 17.05 6.91
C TYR A 224 37.50 16.95 7.10
N TRP A 225 36.95 15.75 7.03
CA TRP A 225 35.57 15.49 7.33
C TRP A 225 35.38 15.38 8.85
N ALA A 226 34.62 16.32 9.44
CA ALA A 226 34.25 16.33 10.87
C ALA A 226 32.85 15.75 11.04
N LEU A 227 32.67 14.98 12.13
CA LEU A 227 31.39 14.42 12.49
C LEU A 227 30.62 15.41 13.37
N TYR A 228 29.35 15.63 13.03
CA TYR A 228 28.39 16.38 13.83
C TYR A 228 27.21 15.50 14.18
N ILE A 229 26.56 15.81 15.30
CA ILE A 229 25.33 15.18 15.76
C ILE A 229 24.26 16.24 15.95
N TRP A 230 23.01 15.88 15.66
CA TRP A 230 21.90 16.79 15.89
C TRP A 230 21.57 16.85 17.37
N ASN A 231 21.37 18.04 17.89
CA ASN A 231 20.85 18.27 19.23
C ASN A 231 19.46 18.87 19.13
N ASP A 232 18.44 18.07 19.39
CA ASP A 232 17.02 18.41 19.31
C ASP A 232 16.61 19.48 20.34
N THR A 233 17.32 19.57 21.45
CA THR A 233 17.05 20.58 22.48
C THR A 233 17.51 21.97 22.04
N SER A 234 18.69 22.07 21.43
CA SER A 234 19.25 23.34 20.93
C SER A 234 18.82 23.61 19.47
N MET A 235 18.20 22.63 18.80
CA MET A 235 17.86 22.66 17.36
C MET A 235 19.07 23.06 16.51
N ALA A 236 20.19 22.39 16.76
CA ALA A 236 21.46 22.72 16.10
C ALA A 236 22.39 21.51 15.96
N TRP A 237 23.24 21.56 14.92
CA TRP A 237 24.34 20.62 14.75
C TRP A 237 25.49 20.95 15.70
N GLU A 238 25.94 19.97 16.45
CA GLU A 238 27.07 20.08 17.39
C GLU A 238 28.18 19.12 16.98
N GLU A 239 29.43 19.60 17.00
CA GLU A 239 30.58 18.76 16.65
C GLU A 239 30.73 17.62 17.66
N SER A 240 30.75 16.37 17.16
CA SER A 240 30.87 15.19 17.98
C SER A 240 32.21 15.12 18.69
N GLN A 241 32.19 14.78 19.97
CA GLN A 241 33.39 14.56 20.79
C GLN A 241 33.87 13.09 20.74
N VAL A 242 33.14 12.23 20.06
CA VAL A 242 33.42 10.80 19.90
C VAL A 242 33.37 10.41 18.43
N GLY A 243 33.94 9.23 18.11
CA GLY A 243 33.87 8.69 16.75
C GLY A 243 32.48 8.17 16.40
N SER A 244 32.18 8.02 15.13
CA SER A 244 30.89 7.60 14.60
C SER A 244 30.42 6.24 15.13
N ASP A 245 31.34 5.32 15.44
CA ASP A 245 31.07 4.02 16.05
C ASP A 245 30.62 4.11 17.52
N SER A 246 30.77 5.27 18.15
CA SER A 246 30.38 5.53 19.53
C SER A 246 29.18 6.44 19.66
N VAL A 247 28.68 7.00 18.57
CA VAL A 247 27.41 7.72 18.51
C VAL A 247 26.30 6.69 18.41
N MET A 248 25.41 6.62 19.40
CA MET A 248 24.29 5.68 19.39
C MET A 248 23.11 6.29 18.64
N ILE A 249 22.45 5.50 17.81
CA ILE A 249 21.22 5.85 17.11
C ILE A 249 20.09 5.07 17.76
N MET A 250 19.26 5.74 18.55
CA MET A 250 18.24 5.12 19.40
C MET A 250 16.87 5.81 19.31
N GLN A 251 16.83 7.06 18.88
CA GLN A 251 15.62 7.88 18.84
C GLN A 251 15.47 8.49 17.43
N ASP A 252 14.27 8.74 17.01
CA ASP A 252 13.91 9.39 15.74
C ASP A 252 14.63 10.73 15.50
N THR A 253 15.01 11.41 16.57
CA THR A 253 15.79 12.66 16.54
C THR A 253 17.30 12.46 16.40
N ASP A 254 17.80 11.21 16.39
CA ASP A 254 19.22 10.93 16.26
C ASP A 254 19.68 11.02 14.81
N HIS A 255 20.26 12.14 14.42
CA HIS A 255 20.81 12.40 13.10
C HIS A 255 22.30 12.71 13.19
N VAL A 256 23.04 12.43 12.10
CA VAL A 256 24.47 12.74 12.02
C VAL A 256 24.77 13.60 10.80
N ALA A 257 25.90 14.29 10.82
CA ALA A 257 26.38 15.02 9.66
C ALA A 257 27.88 14.89 9.48
N TRP A 258 28.30 14.91 8.22
CA TRP A 258 29.69 14.98 7.83
C TRP A 258 29.98 16.34 7.17
N VAL A 259 30.84 17.08 7.81
CA VAL A 259 31.13 18.48 7.46
C VAL A 259 32.59 18.64 7.07
N ALA A 260 32.85 19.18 5.90
CA ALA A 260 34.19 19.62 5.57
C ALA A 260 34.62 20.73 6.51
N SER A 261 35.73 20.56 7.24
CA SER A 261 36.12 21.45 8.35
C SER A 261 36.45 22.90 7.92
N ASN A 262 36.58 23.14 6.61
CA ASN A 262 36.78 24.48 6.02
C ASN A 262 35.48 25.09 5.47
N ALA A 263 34.32 24.36 5.54
CA ALA A 263 33.05 24.85 5.06
C ALA A 263 32.36 25.78 6.10
N ASN A 264 31.42 26.56 5.61
CA ASN A 264 30.65 27.47 6.46
C ASN A 264 29.39 26.77 7.01
N LEU A 265 29.36 26.52 8.31
CA LEU A 265 28.27 25.83 8.99
C LEU A 265 26.88 26.49 8.85
N SER A 266 26.82 27.76 8.43
CA SER A 266 25.52 28.42 8.20
C SER A 266 24.72 27.86 7.01
N PHE A 267 25.35 27.01 6.21
CA PHE A 267 24.69 26.31 5.09
C PHE A 267 24.20 24.89 5.47
N MET A 268 24.41 24.46 6.71
CA MET A 268 23.92 23.15 7.15
C MET A 268 22.39 23.11 7.16
N PRO A 269 21.78 22.16 6.45
CA PRO A 269 20.34 21.95 6.56
C PRO A 269 19.97 21.40 7.94
N ALA A 270 18.81 21.76 8.46
CA ALA A 270 18.25 21.07 9.62
C ALA A 270 17.66 19.72 9.16
N PRO A 271 17.62 18.69 10.04
CA PRO A 271 16.85 17.49 9.74
C PRO A 271 15.38 17.85 9.51
N GLY A 272 14.75 17.21 8.51
CA GLY A 272 13.39 17.51 8.07
C GLY A 272 13.27 18.65 7.05
N ASP A 273 14.35 19.38 6.74
CA ASP A 273 14.34 20.37 5.66
C ASP A 273 14.45 19.64 4.30
N GLU A 274 13.43 19.75 3.48
CA GLU A 274 13.51 19.34 2.08
C GLU A 274 14.46 20.30 1.32
N MET A 275 15.40 19.74 0.57
CA MET A 275 16.26 20.56 -0.28
C MET A 275 15.45 21.14 -1.43
N ASN A 276 15.10 22.43 -1.35
CA ASN A 276 14.63 23.19 -2.49
C ASN A 276 15.74 23.20 -3.55
N MET A 277 15.62 22.32 -4.53
CA MET A 277 16.32 22.51 -5.80
C MET A 277 15.67 23.71 -6.47
N ASP A 278 16.41 24.83 -6.53
CA ASP A 278 16.01 26.03 -7.26
C ASP A 278 15.77 25.65 -8.74
N ASP A 279 14.52 25.39 -9.08
CA ASP A 279 14.01 25.59 -10.42
C ASP A 279 13.15 26.85 -10.40
N ASP A 280 13.77 27.93 -10.93
CA ASP A 280 13.13 29.20 -11.22
C ASP A 280 12.06 28.97 -12.31
N ASP A 281 10.84 28.58 -11.89
CA ASP A 281 9.66 28.79 -12.70
C ASP A 281 8.43 29.04 -11.80
N SER A 282 8.03 30.31 -11.81
CA SER A 282 6.92 30.86 -11.09
C SER A 282 5.58 30.25 -11.54
N HIS A 283 5.10 29.25 -10.83
CA HIS A 283 3.69 28.88 -10.83
C HIS A 283 3.19 28.80 -9.38
N GLU A 284 2.32 29.78 -9.05
CA GLU A 284 1.48 29.72 -7.87
C GLU A 284 0.70 28.40 -7.88
N HIS A 285 1.06 27.46 -7.00
CA HIS A 285 0.20 26.37 -6.61
C HIS A 285 -0.17 26.56 -5.15
N ASP A 286 -1.48 26.82 -4.94
CA ASP A 286 -2.13 26.66 -3.64
C ASP A 286 -1.88 25.24 -3.13
N GLY A 287 -1.32 25.14 -1.91
CA GLY A 287 -0.91 23.88 -1.31
C GLY A 287 -2.06 22.91 -1.03
N ILE A 288 -1.78 21.69 -1.32
CA ILE A 288 -2.20 20.50 -0.56
C ILE A 288 -1.02 19.54 -0.73
N ASP A 289 -0.09 19.55 0.21
CA ASP A 289 0.95 18.55 0.32
C ASP A 289 0.41 17.42 1.18
N ASP A 290 -0.25 16.45 0.54
CA ASP A 290 -0.38 15.10 1.03
C ASP A 290 0.45 14.24 0.06
N GLU A 291 1.77 14.13 0.29
CA GLU A 291 2.55 13.04 -0.28
C GLU A 291 2.08 11.76 0.40
N GLU A 292 1.05 11.13 -0.17
CA GLU A 292 0.64 9.77 0.18
C GLU A 292 1.84 8.85 -0.06
N GLU A 293 2.33 8.20 0.99
CA GLU A 293 3.37 7.17 0.86
C GLU A 293 2.96 6.16 -0.22
N MET A 294 3.71 6.13 -1.33
CA MET A 294 3.46 5.25 -2.46
C MET A 294 4.03 3.86 -2.17
N TYR A 295 3.29 3.03 -1.44
CA TYR A 295 3.57 1.60 -1.35
C TYR A 295 2.56 0.78 -2.17
N GLU A 296 2.98 -0.36 -2.69
CA GLU A 296 2.11 -1.33 -3.34
C GLU A 296 1.69 -2.42 -2.36
N VAL A 297 0.39 -2.72 -2.33
CA VAL A 297 -0.13 -3.86 -1.58
C VAL A 297 -0.15 -5.09 -2.48
N GLY A 298 0.71 -6.06 -2.17
CA GLY A 298 0.72 -7.35 -2.87
C GLY A 298 -0.53 -8.16 -2.53
N HIS A 299 -1.33 -8.54 -3.53
CA HIS A 299 -2.51 -9.39 -3.33
C HIS A 299 -2.83 -10.22 -4.56
N ASN A 300 -3.57 -11.33 -4.34
CA ASN A 300 -4.20 -12.05 -5.44
C ASN A 300 -5.49 -11.34 -5.88
N THR A 301 -5.62 -11.14 -7.17
CA THR A 301 -6.75 -10.42 -7.75
C THR A 301 -7.90 -11.37 -8.02
N VAL A 302 -9.00 -11.21 -7.30
CA VAL A 302 -10.21 -12.04 -7.43
C VAL A 302 -11.48 -11.19 -7.34
N THR A 303 -12.48 -11.56 -8.14
CA THR A 303 -13.83 -11.01 -8.06
C THR A 303 -14.81 -12.16 -7.94
N PHE A 304 -15.58 -12.20 -6.85
CA PHE A 304 -16.59 -13.22 -6.59
C PHE A 304 -17.96 -12.77 -7.09
N ILE A 305 -18.76 -13.72 -7.57
CA ILE A 305 -20.19 -13.54 -7.77
C ILE A 305 -20.91 -14.45 -6.77
N ILE A 306 -21.69 -13.83 -5.91
CA ILE A 306 -22.51 -14.48 -4.87
C ILE A 306 -23.94 -14.52 -5.41
N ASP A 307 -24.55 -15.70 -5.37
CA ASP A 307 -25.91 -15.91 -5.85
C ASP A 307 -26.98 -15.40 -4.88
N LYS A 308 -28.24 -15.41 -5.28
CA LYS A 308 -29.39 -14.97 -4.48
C LYS A 308 -29.60 -15.75 -3.17
N ASN A 309 -28.97 -16.92 -3.04
CA ASN A 309 -28.99 -17.74 -1.82
C ASN A 309 -27.81 -17.41 -0.87
N GLY A 310 -26.97 -16.45 -1.22
CA GLY A 310 -25.78 -16.08 -0.46
C GLY A 310 -24.62 -17.07 -0.60
N ASN A 311 -24.55 -17.85 -1.68
CA ASN A 311 -23.44 -18.76 -1.94
C ASN A 311 -22.42 -18.16 -2.90
N LYS A 312 -21.13 -18.39 -2.68
CA LYS A 312 -20.09 -18.08 -3.66
C LYS A 312 -20.27 -18.98 -4.87
N ARG A 313 -20.83 -18.43 -5.94
CA ARG A 313 -21.19 -19.19 -7.13
C ARG A 313 -20.06 -19.20 -8.15
N LEU A 314 -19.49 -18.06 -8.42
CA LEU A 314 -18.45 -17.88 -9.45
C LEU A 314 -17.27 -17.08 -8.92
N VAL A 315 -16.09 -17.30 -9.50
CA VAL A 315 -14.91 -16.48 -9.25
C VAL A 315 -14.19 -16.17 -10.58
N TYR A 316 -13.92 -14.89 -10.78
CA TYR A 316 -13.03 -14.37 -11.80
C TYR A 316 -11.68 -14.05 -11.19
N THR A 317 -10.60 -14.38 -11.88
CA THR A 317 -9.22 -14.10 -11.41
C THR A 317 -8.53 -13.16 -12.41
N GLY A 318 -7.67 -12.29 -11.89
CA GLY A 318 -7.01 -11.27 -12.70
C GLY A 318 -7.97 -10.17 -13.15
N SER A 319 -7.52 -9.36 -14.10
CA SER A 319 -8.29 -8.25 -14.70
C SER A 319 -8.61 -8.43 -16.17
N ASP A 320 -8.12 -9.50 -16.82
CA ASP A 320 -8.18 -9.71 -18.29
C ASP A 320 -9.50 -10.37 -18.77
N TRP A 321 -10.48 -10.52 -17.88
CA TRP A 321 -11.75 -11.13 -18.22
C TRP A 321 -12.64 -10.20 -19.08
N SER A 322 -13.44 -10.82 -19.94
CA SER A 322 -14.36 -10.10 -20.84
C SER A 322 -15.58 -9.57 -20.08
N THR A 323 -15.86 -8.27 -20.14
CA THR A 323 -17.08 -7.68 -19.58
C THR A 323 -18.35 -8.28 -20.17
N VAL A 324 -18.35 -8.68 -21.46
CA VAL A 324 -19.49 -9.33 -22.12
C VAL A 324 -19.76 -10.69 -21.49
N ASN A 325 -18.71 -11.52 -21.31
CA ASN A 325 -18.85 -12.84 -20.68
C ASN A 325 -19.29 -12.71 -19.22
N PHE A 326 -18.77 -11.71 -18.53
CA PHE A 326 -19.15 -11.41 -17.14
C PHE A 326 -20.65 -11.07 -17.05
N MET A 327 -21.16 -10.20 -17.92
CA MET A 327 -22.57 -9.84 -17.99
C MET A 327 -23.47 -11.03 -18.37
N GLU A 328 -23.00 -11.94 -19.24
CA GLU A 328 -23.72 -13.16 -19.57
C GLU A 328 -23.89 -14.07 -18.35
N ASP A 329 -22.81 -14.26 -17.57
CA ASP A 329 -22.84 -15.02 -16.31
C ASP A 329 -23.77 -14.38 -15.27
N LEU A 330 -23.70 -13.04 -15.11
CA LEU A 330 -24.59 -12.30 -14.20
C LEU A 330 -26.07 -12.43 -14.63
N SER A 331 -26.33 -12.26 -15.92
CA SER A 331 -27.70 -12.35 -16.46
C SER A 331 -28.31 -13.73 -16.21
N TYR A 332 -27.51 -14.80 -16.32
CA TYR A 332 -27.97 -16.13 -15.96
C TYR A 332 -28.35 -16.22 -14.48
N LEU A 333 -27.47 -15.79 -13.55
CA LEU A 333 -27.73 -15.87 -12.11
C LEU A 333 -28.88 -14.97 -11.63
N LEU A 334 -29.11 -13.84 -12.32
CA LEU A 334 -30.25 -12.96 -12.03
C LEU A 334 -31.59 -13.57 -12.40
N HIS A 335 -31.65 -14.44 -13.43
CA HIS A 335 -32.87 -15.04 -13.97
C HIS A 335 -33.00 -16.53 -13.67
N ASP A 336 -32.02 -17.14 -12.99
CA ASP A 336 -32.06 -18.53 -12.57
C ASP A 336 -32.99 -18.73 -11.35
N ASP A 337 -34.24 -19.15 -11.62
CA ASP A 337 -35.23 -19.48 -10.60
C ASP A 337 -34.98 -20.85 -9.93
N SER A 338 -33.99 -21.63 -10.38
CA SER A 338 -33.71 -22.99 -9.86
C SER A 338 -33.04 -22.97 -8.48
N SER A 339 -32.65 -21.80 -7.99
CA SER A 339 -31.98 -21.56 -6.71
C SER A 339 -32.90 -21.05 -5.58
N ALA A 340 -34.24 -21.09 -5.76
CA ALA A 340 -35.22 -20.67 -4.75
C ALA A 340 -35.72 -21.83 -3.83
#